data_ad59ddeedf81193efbcc38a9393441ad
#
_entry.id   ad59ddeedf81193efbcc38a9393441ad
#
_cell.length_a   1.000
_cell.length_b   1.000
_cell.length_c   1.000
_cell.angle_alpha   90.00
_cell.angle_beta   90.00
_cell.angle_gamma   90.00
#
_symmetry.space_group_name_H-M   'P 1'
#
loop_
_entity.id
_entity.type
_entity.pdbx_description
1 polymer ?
#
loop_
_entity_poly.entity_id
_entity_poly.type
_entity_poly.pdbx_seq_one_letter_code
_entity_poly.pdbx_strand_id
1 'polypeptide(L)'
;LPSKEVFLKAFSNLGWSHHAGYYDDDRNKERVQVVLEVLERYKCASKQCAAFTIEHILDDTNSPENGIIGNLIPLEDSLNSRCNGKDFASKLKIYETSMFQTARNIAQRYAGKSTIDINERTTSTIIS
;
A
#
# COMPACT_ATOMS: atom_id res chain seq x y z
N LEU A 1 -2.75 -4.62 -24.33
CA LEU A 1 -2.91 -4.09 -22.97
C LEU A 1 -4.37 -3.70 -22.74
N PRO A 2 -4.93 -4.00 -21.57
CA PRO A 2 -6.29 -3.55 -21.25
C PRO A 2 -6.36 -2.03 -21.28
N SER A 3 -7.54 -1.48 -21.54
CA SER A 3 -7.75 -0.04 -21.47
C SER A 3 -7.46 0.45 -20.05
N LYS A 4 -7.11 1.73 -19.94
CA LYS A 4 -6.88 2.38 -18.64
C LYS A 4 -8.10 2.24 -17.72
N GLU A 5 -9.31 2.35 -18.26
CA GLU A 5 -10.56 2.21 -17.52
C GLU A 5 -10.75 0.81 -16.96
N VAL A 6 -10.49 -0.22 -17.77
CA VAL A 6 -10.58 -1.62 -17.34
C VAL A 6 -9.55 -1.92 -16.24
N PHE A 7 -8.31 -1.44 -16.42
CA PHE A 7 -7.25 -1.61 -15.45
C PHE A 7 -7.60 -0.91 -14.14
N LEU A 8 -8.09 0.32 -14.22
CA LEU A 8 -8.48 1.12 -13.06
C LEU A 8 -9.57 0.41 -12.24
N LYS A 9 -10.58 -0.12 -12.94
CA LYS A 9 -11.70 -0.83 -12.29
C LYS A 9 -11.22 -2.11 -11.59
N ALA A 10 -10.39 -2.89 -12.25
CA ALA A 10 -9.83 -4.11 -11.69
C ALA A 10 -8.94 -3.80 -10.48
N PHE A 11 -8.13 -2.75 -10.59
CA PHE A 11 -7.20 -2.32 -9.54
C PHE A 11 -7.94 -1.78 -8.31
N SER A 12 -8.99 -0.96 -8.51
CA SER A 12 -9.72 -0.34 -7.41
C SER A 12 -10.43 -1.34 -6.51
N ASN A 13 -10.72 -2.54 -7.01
CA ASN A 13 -11.34 -3.61 -6.24
C ASN A 13 -10.32 -4.54 -5.57
N LEU A 14 -9.04 -4.32 -5.81
CA LEU A 14 -7.99 -5.14 -5.24
C LEU A 14 -7.71 -4.70 -3.80
N GLY A 15 -7.55 -5.68 -2.93
CA GLY A 15 -7.23 -5.40 -1.55
C GLY A 15 -6.89 -6.65 -0.76
N TRP A 16 -6.41 -6.44 0.45
CA TRP A 16 -6.13 -7.50 1.39
C TRP A 16 -6.17 -6.98 2.83
N SER A 17 -6.62 -7.83 3.75
CA SER A 17 -6.67 -7.54 5.18
C SER A 17 -6.31 -8.78 5.98
N HIS A 18 -5.75 -8.59 7.17
CA HIS A 18 -5.53 -9.66 8.14
C HIS A 18 -6.84 -10.17 8.75
N HIS A 19 -7.93 -9.44 8.60
CA HIS A 19 -9.21 -9.76 9.24
C HIS A 19 -10.06 -10.64 8.35
N ALA A 20 -10.50 -11.78 8.89
CA ALA A 20 -11.36 -12.72 8.17
C ALA A 20 -12.67 -12.04 7.76
N GLY A 21 -13.15 -12.39 6.56
CA GLY A 21 -14.42 -11.87 6.04
C GLY A 21 -14.30 -10.63 5.18
N TYR A 22 -13.13 -9.97 5.14
CA TYR A 22 -12.96 -8.77 4.33
C TYR A 22 -12.48 -9.09 2.92
N TYR A 23 -11.50 -9.97 2.79
CA TYR A 23 -10.91 -10.38 1.52
C TYR A 23 -10.54 -11.85 1.64
N ASP A 24 -11.52 -12.73 1.51
CA ASP A 24 -11.41 -14.15 1.85
C ASP A 24 -10.63 -15.00 0.84
N ASP A 25 -10.33 -14.46 -0.33
CA ASP A 25 -9.59 -15.20 -1.35
C ASP A 25 -8.09 -15.07 -1.09
N ASP A 26 -7.40 -16.17 -0.78
CA ASP A 26 -5.96 -16.22 -0.57
C ASP A 26 -5.18 -15.64 -1.76
N ARG A 27 -5.74 -15.73 -2.97
CA ARG A 27 -5.13 -15.17 -4.17
C ARG A 27 -5.11 -13.65 -4.16
N ASN A 28 -5.96 -12.99 -3.36
CA ASN A 28 -5.93 -11.53 -3.22
C ASN A 28 -4.62 -11.04 -2.64
N LYS A 29 -4.09 -11.74 -1.65
CA LYS A 29 -2.79 -11.38 -1.06
C LYS A 29 -1.69 -11.46 -2.11
N GLU A 30 -1.65 -12.54 -2.88
CA GLU A 30 -0.65 -12.72 -3.93
C GLU A 30 -0.77 -11.65 -5.01
N ARG A 31 -1.99 -11.31 -5.42
CA ARG A 31 -2.24 -10.26 -6.40
C ARG A 31 -1.78 -8.89 -5.89
N VAL A 32 -2.06 -8.58 -4.64
CA VAL A 32 -1.59 -7.34 -4.01
C VAL A 32 -0.07 -7.30 -4.00
N GLN A 33 0.58 -8.39 -3.62
CA GLN A 33 2.04 -8.45 -3.61
C GLN A 33 2.64 -8.20 -5.00
N VAL A 34 2.06 -8.80 -6.04
CA VAL A 34 2.52 -8.59 -7.42
C VAL A 34 2.35 -7.13 -7.83
N VAL A 35 1.19 -6.53 -7.55
CA VAL A 35 0.92 -5.13 -7.92
C VAL A 35 1.87 -4.18 -7.19
N LEU A 36 2.06 -4.37 -5.90
CA LEU A 36 2.98 -3.53 -5.12
C LEU A 36 4.42 -3.65 -5.62
N GLU A 37 4.85 -4.86 -5.96
CA GLU A 37 6.17 -5.09 -6.53
C GLU A 37 6.34 -4.34 -7.86
N VAL A 38 5.38 -4.47 -8.76
CA VAL A 38 5.43 -3.81 -10.07
C VAL A 38 5.48 -2.29 -9.90
N LEU A 39 4.64 -1.73 -9.03
CA LEU A 39 4.60 -0.29 -8.78
C LEU A 39 5.93 0.22 -8.19
N GLU A 40 6.51 -0.52 -7.25
CA GLU A 40 7.81 -0.17 -6.66
C GLU A 40 8.91 -0.18 -7.72
N ARG A 41 8.93 -1.18 -8.58
CA ARG A 41 9.91 -1.29 -9.66
C ARG A 41 9.83 -0.11 -10.63
N TYR A 42 8.63 0.34 -10.96
CA TYR A 42 8.45 1.54 -11.78
C TYR A 42 9.02 2.79 -11.12
N LYS A 43 8.75 2.95 -9.82
CA LYS A 43 9.22 4.13 -9.06
C LYS A 43 10.74 4.16 -8.93
N CYS A 44 11.37 3.00 -8.81
CA CYS A 44 12.81 2.89 -8.65
C CYS A 44 13.55 2.74 -9.97
N ALA A 45 12.84 2.62 -11.11
CA ALA A 45 13.42 2.29 -12.41
C ALA A 45 14.30 1.03 -12.31
N SER A 46 13.91 0.06 -11.50
CA SER A 46 14.66 -1.16 -11.22
C SER A 46 13.98 -2.38 -11.80
N LYS A 47 14.77 -3.37 -12.18
CA LYS A 47 14.26 -4.67 -12.63
C LYS A 47 13.98 -5.63 -11.47
N GLN A 48 14.40 -5.27 -10.26
CA GLN A 48 14.25 -6.12 -9.08
C GLN A 48 13.64 -5.33 -7.94
N CYS A 49 12.94 -6.04 -7.07
CA CYS A 49 12.35 -5.50 -5.87
C CYS A 49 12.75 -6.40 -4.70
N ALA A 50 13.20 -5.79 -3.60
CA ALA A 50 13.51 -6.53 -2.39
C ALA A 50 12.25 -7.19 -1.81
N ALA A 51 12.45 -8.24 -1.03
CA ALA A 51 11.34 -8.87 -0.30
C ALA A 51 10.68 -7.87 0.65
N PHE A 52 9.36 -7.92 0.76
CA PHE A 52 8.60 -6.99 1.59
C PHE A 52 7.38 -7.67 2.20
N THR A 53 6.81 -7.01 3.19
CA THR A 53 5.49 -7.31 3.73
C THR A 53 4.51 -6.23 3.29
N ILE A 54 3.20 -6.53 3.38
CA ILE A 54 2.16 -5.56 3.06
C ILE A 54 1.84 -4.76 4.32
N GLU A 55 2.06 -3.43 4.26
CA GLU A 55 1.72 -2.53 5.34
C GLU A 55 0.40 -1.83 5.05
N HIS A 56 -0.49 -1.76 6.05
CA HIS A 56 -1.71 -0.97 6.03
C HIS A 56 -1.39 0.41 6.60
N ILE A 57 -1.47 1.46 5.77
CA ILE A 57 -1.18 2.84 6.21
C ILE A 57 -2.16 3.25 7.32
N LEU A 58 -3.45 3.06 7.08
CA LEU A 58 -4.49 3.15 8.11
C LEU A 58 -4.82 1.74 8.58
N ASP A 59 -4.95 1.56 9.89
CA ASP A 59 -5.20 0.26 10.49
C ASP A 59 -6.45 -0.40 9.90
N ASP A 60 -6.36 -1.69 9.57
CA ASP A 60 -7.44 -2.46 8.97
C ASP A 60 -8.36 -3.15 9.99
N THR A 61 -8.16 -2.92 11.28
CA THR A 61 -8.87 -3.64 12.37
C THR A 61 -10.38 -3.46 12.31
N ASN A 62 -10.85 -2.26 11.99
CA ASN A 62 -12.26 -1.90 12.13
C ASN A 62 -12.94 -1.50 10.82
N SER A 63 -12.27 -1.62 9.68
CA SER A 63 -12.83 -1.12 8.43
C SER A 63 -12.34 -1.92 7.23
N PRO A 64 -13.25 -2.56 6.47
CA PRO A 64 -12.86 -3.24 5.24
C PRO A 64 -12.29 -2.29 4.18
N GLU A 65 -12.69 -1.01 4.19
CA GLU A 65 -12.14 -0.02 3.25
C GLU A 65 -10.63 0.15 3.42
N ASN A 66 -10.12 -0.07 4.62
CA ASN A 66 -8.68 0.03 4.89
C ASN A 66 -7.87 -1.16 4.33
N GLY A 67 -8.54 -2.16 3.76
CA GLY A 67 -7.91 -3.22 2.99
C GLY A 67 -7.72 -2.90 1.51
N ILE A 68 -8.29 -1.81 1.00
CA ILE A 68 -8.20 -1.44 -0.42
C ILE A 68 -6.76 -1.08 -0.78
N ILE A 69 -6.38 -1.38 -2.02
CA ILE A 69 -5.00 -1.24 -2.51
C ILE A 69 -4.41 0.17 -2.27
N GLY A 70 -5.22 1.21 -2.30
CA GLY A 70 -4.77 2.58 -2.01
C GLY A 70 -4.26 2.79 -0.59
N ASN A 71 -4.59 1.89 0.33
CA ASN A 71 -4.10 1.91 1.72
C ASN A 71 -2.90 0.99 1.94
N LEU A 72 -2.38 0.35 0.90
CA LEU A 72 -1.35 -0.67 1.03
C LEU A 72 -0.04 -0.22 0.41
N ILE A 73 1.06 -0.53 1.09
CA ILE A 73 2.42 -0.28 0.59
C ILE A 73 3.34 -1.45 0.90
N PRO A 74 4.40 -1.63 0.10
CA PRO A 74 5.47 -2.56 0.49
C PRO A 74 6.30 -1.93 1.60
N LEU A 75 6.67 -2.74 2.58
CA LEU A 75 7.50 -2.29 3.70
C LEU A 75 8.34 -3.45 4.21
N GLU A 76 9.54 -3.15 4.69
CA GLU A 76 10.40 -4.14 5.33
C GLU A 76 9.68 -4.75 6.54
N ASP A 77 9.83 -6.03 6.76
CA ASP A 77 9.20 -6.74 7.87
C ASP A 77 9.52 -6.09 9.22
N SER A 78 10.78 -5.72 9.43
CA SER A 78 11.20 -5.06 10.68
C SER A 78 10.52 -3.71 10.89
N LEU A 79 10.36 -2.91 9.84
CA LEU A 79 9.69 -1.62 9.92
C LEU A 79 8.17 -1.80 10.08
N ASN A 80 7.59 -2.79 9.41
CA ASN A 80 6.18 -3.10 9.56
C ASN A 80 5.85 -3.45 11.02
N SER A 81 6.68 -4.27 11.65
CA SER A 81 6.53 -4.61 13.07
C SER A 81 6.59 -3.37 13.96
N ARG A 82 7.46 -2.42 13.64
CA ARG A 82 7.56 -1.15 14.40
C ARG A 82 6.35 -0.26 14.22
N CYS A 83 5.65 -0.36 13.09
CA CYS A 83 4.43 0.41 12.84
C CYS A 83 3.23 -0.06 13.67
N ASN A 84 3.28 -1.27 14.20
CA ASN A 84 2.17 -1.87 14.91
C ASN A 84 1.75 -1.01 16.10
N GLY A 85 0.49 -0.60 16.15
CA GLY A 85 -0.06 0.23 17.21
C GLY A 85 0.37 1.70 17.19
N LYS A 86 1.07 2.14 16.16
CA LYS A 86 1.53 3.54 16.03
C LYS A 86 0.47 4.39 15.35
N ASP A 87 0.44 5.68 15.72
CA ASP A 87 -0.39 6.65 15.05
C ASP A 87 0.18 7.01 13.66
N PHE A 88 -0.60 7.74 12.87
CA PHE A 88 -0.22 8.07 11.50
C PHE A 88 1.10 8.85 11.43
N ALA A 89 1.25 9.87 12.27
CA ALA A 89 2.47 10.70 12.26
C ALA A 89 3.71 9.88 12.58
N SER A 90 3.60 8.96 13.54
CA SER A 90 4.71 8.06 13.91
C SER A 90 5.04 7.08 12.80
N LYS A 91 4.01 6.56 12.13
CA LYS A 91 4.21 5.69 10.96
C LYS A 91 4.97 6.42 9.84
N LEU A 92 4.62 7.67 9.55
CA LEU A 92 5.32 8.45 8.51
C LEU A 92 6.81 8.57 8.80
N LYS A 93 7.20 8.76 10.06
CA LYS A 93 8.61 8.80 10.44
C LYS A 93 9.32 7.47 10.17
N ILE A 94 8.63 6.36 10.40
CA ILE A 94 9.16 5.03 10.10
C ILE A 94 9.31 4.85 8.58
N TYR A 95 8.31 5.27 7.81
CA TYR A 95 8.34 5.16 6.34
C TYR A 95 9.50 5.95 5.72
N GLU A 96 9.89 7.08 6.32
CA GLU A 96 11.03 7.87 5.85
C GLU A 96 12.32 7.06 5.82
N THR A 97 12.45 6.07 6.69
CA THR A 97 13.66 5.25 6.82
C THR A 97 13.66 4.03 5.93
N SER A 98 12.56 3.79 5.19
CA SER A 98 12.42 2.61 4.35
C SER A 98 13.30 2.67 3.11
N MET A 99 13.74 1.49 2.65
CA MET A 99 14.39 1.35 1.35
C MET A 99 13.37 1.43 0.19
N PHE A 100 12.08 1.27 0.49
CA PHE A 100 11.04 1.30 -0.55
C PHE A 100 10.66 2.74 -0.88
N GLN A 101 10.75 3.09 -2.17
CA GLN A 101 10.41 4.44 -2.63
C GLN A 101 8.94 4.76 -2.38
N THR A 102 8.06 3.76 -2.49
CA THR A 102 6.63 3.94 -2.19
C THR A 102 6.43 4.45 -0.77
N ALA A 103 7.10 3.83 0.22
CA ALA A 103 6.98 4.25 1.62
C ALA A 103 7.52 5.66 1.83
N ARG A 104 8.69 5.97 1.27
CA ARG A 104 9.26 7.32 1.38
C ARG A 104 8.37 8.38 0.73
N ASN A 105 7.73 8.05 -0.40
CA ASN A 105 6.80 8.95 -1.08
C ASN A 105 5.58 9.26 -0.20
N ILE A 106 5.05 8.26 0.52
CA ILE A 106 3.96 8.47 1.47
C ILE A 106 4.39 9.44 2.57
N ALA A 107 5.57 9.24 3.14
CA ALA A 107 6.09 10.11 4.18
C ALA A 107 6.21 11.57 3.72
N GLN A 108 6.68 11.79 2.49
CA GLN A 108 6.80 13.13 1.91
C GLN A 108 5.45 13.75 1.59
N ARG A 109 4.58 12.99 0.93
CA ARG A 109 3.29 13.50 0.44
C ARG A 109 2.35 13.90 1.58
N TYR A 110 2.36 13.11 2.65
CA TYR A 110 1.41 13.30 3.75
C TYR A 110 2.04 13.93 4.98
N ALA A 111 3.26 14.46 4.89
CA ALA A 111 3.89 15.19 5.98
C ALA A 111 2.99 16.33 6.47
N GLY A 112 2.73 16.39 7.77
CA GLY A 112 1.85 17.39 8.36
C GLY A 112 0.35 17.10 8.20
N LYS A 113 -0.02 16.04 7.51
CA LYS A 113 -1.41 15.60 7.39
C LYS A 113 -1.76 14.64 8.52
N SER A 114 -3.05 14.48 8.79
CA SER A 114 -3.54 13.58 9.85
C SER A 114 -3.99 12.22 9.31
N THR A 115 -4.22 12.11 8.00
CA THR A 115 -4.69 10.88 7.37
C THR A 115 -4.45 10.93 5.86
N ILE A 116 -4.77 9.84 5.19
CA ILE A 116 -4.79 9.75 3.73
C ILE A 116 -6.22 9.60 3.22
N ASP A 117 -6.45 9.96 1.97
CA ASP A 117 -7.66 9.61 1.24
C ASP A 117 -7.36 8.35 0.40
N ILE A 118 -7.90 7.22 0.82
CA ILE A 118 -7.62 5.92 0.19
C ILE A 118 -8.09 5.90 -1.26
N ASN A 119 -9.26 6.47 -1.55
CA ASN A 119 -9.81 6.47 -2.90
C ASN A 119 -8.98 7.35 -3.84
N GLU A 120 -8.60 8.54 -3.39
CA GLU A 120 -7.71 9.41 -4.14
C GLU A 120 -6.37 8.73 -4.42
N ARG A 121 -5.79 8.09 -3.40
CA ARG A 121 -4.50 7.42 -3.56
C ARG A 121 -4.61 6.23 -4.50
N THR A 122 -5.69 5.45 -4.43
CA THR A 122 -5.93 4.33 -5.36
C THR A 122 -5.93 4.84 -6.80
N THR A 123 -6.66 5.91 -7.06
CA THR A 123 -6.75 6.51 -8.38
C THR A 123 -5.40 7.09 -8.83
N SER A 124 -4.73 7.86 -7.98
CA SER A 124 -3.47 8.52 -8.34
C SER A 124 -2.33 7.51 -8.57
N THR A 125 -2.33 6.40 -7.87
CA THR A 125 -1.33 5.34 -8.04
C THR A 125 -1.40 4.74 -9.44
N ILE A 126 -2.60 4.65 -10.01
CA ILE A 126 -2.80 4.08 -11.35
C ILE A 126 -2.47 5.11 -12.43
N ILE A 127 -2.79 6.38 -12.20
CA ILE A 127 -2.66 7.44 -13.19
C ILE A 127 -1.23 7.97 -13.29
N SER A 128 -0.53 7.99 -12.19
CA SER A 128 0.88 8.39 -12.16
C SER A 128 1.81 7.22 -12.50
#